data_f0c7da7531f5b5457eee63655cb80e13
#
_entry.id   f0c7da7531f5b5457eee63655cb80e13
#
_cell.length_a   1.000
_cell.length_b   1.000
_cell.length_c   1.000
_cell.angle_alpha   90.00
_cell.angle_beta   90.00
_cell.angle_gamma   90.00
#
_symmetry.space_group_name_H-M   'P 1'
#
loop_
_entity.id
_entity.type
_entity.pdbx_description
1 polymer ?
#
loop_
_entity_poly.entity_id
_entity_poly.type
_entity_poly.pdbx_seq_one_letter_code
_entity_poly.pdbx_strand_id
1 'polypeptide(L)'
;MAWIIGQKLHNGQYTIEKTLGKAGFSITYLATDAQGNELVIKTLNEDRLKKLTPLRRESLKCKFVNEARRLEGCRHPHVIQVYKTFVEGQFFCLAMEYIQGKSLGNLSQRVLPEKEALSYIQQMGEALIAAHQQGLLHQNVKPANIMVRAGQYQAVLIDFDLGGKFEYPVTVGWQDEVFAPIELQSKTRSRGTFTDVYSLAATLYVLLTGKLPATSSDRQKGKADLIPPKQINSQISQRVNKAILAGMKLEPEARPKSVLDWLKLLGLQRDGVISGLGKKPRWAMVVGILGVVGIVAGVVSASLGGTGFWDNIIPESSPDVNSSTSSPLYLKSPETEE
;
A
#
# COMPACT_ATOMS: atom_id res chain seq x y z
N MET A 1 -5.96 -12.76 16.18
CA MET A 1 -6.78 -13.82 15.54
C MET A 1 -7.06 -13.44 14.11
N ALA A 2 -6.94 -14.36 13.17
CA ALA A 2 -7.42 -14.15 11.80
C ALA A 2 -8.93 -14.43 11.78
N TRP A 3 -9.69 -13.72 10.99
CA TRP A 3 -11.11 -14.00 10.77
C TRP A 3 -11.27 -15.33 10.03
N ILE A 4 -12.37 -16.03 10.31
CA ILE A 4 -12.69 -17.32 9.71
C ILE A 4 -13.67 -17.15 8.54
N ILE A 5 -13.69 -18.15 7.65
CA ILE A 5 -14.65 -18.19 6.52
C ILE A 5 -16.08 -18.17 7.07
N GLY A 6 -16.95 -17.39 6.44
CA GLY A 6 -18.33 -17.17 6.83
C GLY A 6 -18.52 -16.11 7.94
N GLN A 7 -17.45 -15.59 8.52
CA GLN A 7 -17.55 -14.55 9.54
C GLN A 7 -18.11 -13.26 8.92
N LYS A 8 -19.14 -12.71 9.58
CA LYS A 8 -19.75 -11.44 9.19
C LYS A 8 -19.06 -10.28 9.89
N LEU A 9 -18.79 -9.21 9.16
CA LEU A 9 -18.15 -7.99 9.64
C LEU A 9 -19.03 -6.78 9.35
N HIS A 10 -18.77 -5.69 10.08
CA HIS A 10 -19.43 -4.40 9.91
C HIS A 10 -20.96 -4.53 9.92
N ASN A 11 -21.49 -5.07 11.05
CA ASN A 11 -22.92 -5.34 11.24
C ASN A 11 -23.55 -6.22 10.15
N GLY A 12 -22.78 -7.19 9.65
CA GLY A 12 -23.24 -8.13 8.63
C GLY A 12 -23.17 -7.62 7.19
N GLN A 13 -22.60 -6.44 6.94
CA GLN A 13 -22.42 -5.89 5.59
C GLN A 13 -21.44 -6.70 4.74
N TYR A 14 -20.44 -7.34 5.37
CA TYR A 14 -19.42 -8.10 4.67
C TYR A 14 -19.32 -9.51 5.25
N THR A 15 -19.15 -10.51 4.38
CA THR A 15 -18.91 -11.91 4.77
C THR A 15 -17.54 -12.33 4.26
N ILE A 16 -16.69 -12.87 5.13
CA ILE A 16 -15.35 -13.36 4.76
C ILE A 16 -15.47 -14.66 3.98
N GLU A 17 -14.90 -14.68 2.77
CA GLU A 17 -14.86 -15.85 1.89
C GLU A 17 -13.56 -16.65 2.05
N LYS A 18 -12.42 -15.95 2.02
CA LYS A 18 -11.10 -16.59 2.19
C LYS A 18 -10.01 -15.57 2.50
N THR A 19 -8.90 -16.06 3.05
CA THR A 19 -7.67 -15.26 3.16
C THR A 19 -6.96 -15.24 1.80
N LEU A 20 -6.69 -14.04 1.27
CA LEU A 20 -5.90 -13.84 0.05
C LEU A 20 -4.40 -13.78 0.33
N GLY A 21 -4.00 -13.27 1.50
CA GLY A 21 -2.59 -13.16 1.86
C GLY A 21 -2.34 -12.63 3.27
N LYS A 22 -1.13 -12.91 3.77
CA LYS A 22 -0.61 -12.42 5.05
C LYS A 22 0.80 -11.90 4.78
N ALA A 23 0.97 -10.60 4.64
CA ALA A 23 2.25 -9.96 4.33
C ALA A 23 2.57 -8.86 5.34
N GLY A 24 3.84 -8.79 5.77
CA GLY A 24 4.27 -7.80 6.76
C GLY A 24 3.35 -7.82 8.00
N PHE A 25 2.80 -6.69 8.35
CA PHE A 25 1.87 -6.53 9.48
C PHE A 25 0.39 -6.50 9.05
N SER A 26 0.05 -6.91 7.83
CA SER A 26 -1.34 -6.93 7.35
C SER A 26 -1.84 -8.31 6.98
N ILE A 27 -3.17 -8.46 6.98
CA ILE A 27 -3.89 -9.60 6.43
C ILE A 27 -4.89 -9.06 5.43
N THR A 28 -5.03 -9.75 4.31
CA THR A 28 -5.95 -9.42 3.22
C THR A 28 -6.91 -10.58 3.01
N TYR A 29 -8.20 -10.28 2.96
CA TYR A 29 -9.28 -11.24 2.77
C TYR A 29 -10.08 -10.92 1.51
N LEU A 30 -10.57 -11.95 0.82
CA LEU A 30 -11.71 -11.84 -0.07
C LEU A 30 -12.98 -11.87 0.80
N ALA A 31 -13.90 -10.98 0.51
CA ALA A 31 -15.21 -10.93 1.15
C ALA A 31 -16.29 -10.64 0.12
N THR A 32 -17.54 -10.88 0.49
CA THR A 32 -18.73 -10.48 -0.28
C THR A 32 -19.53 -9.45 0.52
N ASP A 33 -20.13 -8.49 -0.18
CA ASP A 33 -21.12 -7.59 0.40
C ASP A 33 -22.52 -8.23 0.49
N ALA A 34 -23.50 -7.49 1.04
CA ALA A 34 -24.87 -7.96 1.17
C ALA A 34 -25.57 -8.21 -0.18
N GLN A 35 -25.03 -7.66 -1.28
CA GLN A 35 -25.53 -7.87 -2.65
C GLN A 35 -24.79 -9.00 -3.38
N GLY A 36 -23.81 -9.64 -2.74
CA GLY A 36 -23.01 -10.72 -3.33
C GLY A 36 -21.82 -10.21 -4.17
N ASN A 37 -21.49 -8.92 -4.16
CA ASN A 37 -20.34 -8.40 -4.88
C ASN A 37 -19.05 -8.74 -4.14
N GLU A 38 -18.04 -9.19 -4.87
CA GLU A 38 -16.71 -9.47 -4.32
C GLU A 38 -15.94 -8.17 -4.03
N LEU A 39 -15.29 -8.14 -2.88
CA LEU A 39 -14.43 -7.06 -2.44
C LEU A 39 -13.25 -7.60 -1.62
N VAL A 40 -12.28 -6.74 -1.36
CA VAL A 40 -11.11 -7.05 -0.54
C VAL A 40 -11.21 -6.32 0.78
N ILE A 41 -11.00 -7.04 1.90
CA ILE A 41 -10.84 -6.40 3.22
C ILE A 41 -9.39 -6.57 3.67
N LYS A 42 -8.72 -5.44 3.94
CA LYS A 42 -7.35 -5.40 4.47
C LYS A 42 -7.36 -4.85 5.90
N THR A 43 -6.65 -5.52 6.80
CA THR A 43 -6.51 -5.11 8.19
C THR A 43 -5.12 -5.43 8.73
N LEU A 44 -4.78 -4.95 9.91
CA LEU A 44 -3.53 -5.27 10.59
C LEU A 44 -3.59 -6.66 11.24
N ASN A 45 -2.43 -7.33 11.27
CA ASN A 45 -2.26 -8.66 11.86
C ASN A 45 -1.91 -8.53 13.36
N GLU A 46 -2.89 -8.71 14.23
CA GLU A 46 -2.72 -8.62 15.68
C GLU A 46 -1.65 -9.57 16.24
N ASP A 47 -1.54 -10.79 15.72
CA ASP A 47 -0.56 -11.75 16.22
C ASP A 47 0.89 -11.27 15.97
N ARG A 48 1.10 -10.52 14.89
CA ARG A 48 2.37 -9.85 14.62
C ARG A 48 2.53 -8.57 15.43
N LEU A 49 1.45 -7.79 15.59
CA LEU A 49 1.46 -6.57 16.39
C LEU A 49 1.79 -6.84 17.86
N LYS A 50 1.28 -7.92 18.44
CA LYS A 50 1.58 -8.32 19.81
C LYS A 50 3.07 -8.57 20.09
N LYS A 51 3.86 -8.86 19.06
CA LYS A 51 5.32 -9.03 19.15
C LYS A 51 6.09 -7.71 19.22
N LEU A 52 5.42 -6.58 18.96
CA LEU A 52 6.01 -5.25 19.05
C LEU A 52 5.85 -4.66 20.45
N THR A 53 6.75 -3.74 20.79
CA THR A 53 6.58 -2.90 21.99
C THR A 53 5.29 -2.07 21.88
N PRO A 54 4.64 -1.70 22.99
CA PRO A 54 3.41 -0.91 22.96
C PRO A 54 3.52 0.36 22.09
N LEU A 55 4.60 1.13 22.28
CA LEU A 55 4.85 2.36 21.52
C LEU A 55 4.93 2.12 20.01
N ARG A 56 5.66 1.08 19.58
CA ARG A 56 5.77 0.73 18.17
C ARG A 56 4.46 0.25 17.57
N ARG A 57 3.68 -0.50 18.35
CA ARG A 57 2.36 -0.98 17.95
C ARG A 57 1.42 0.18 17.66
N GLU A 58 1.32 1.14 18.57
CA GLU A 58 0.46 2.31 18.38
C GLU A 58 0.94 3.20 17.22
N SER A 59 2.24 3.41 17.11
CA SER A 59 2.81 4.14 15.96
C SER A 59 2.44 3.49 14.62
N LEU A 60 2.47 2.16 14.55
CA LEU A 60 2.12 1.42 13.33
C LEU A 60 0.63 1.50 13.03
N LYS A 61 -0.24 1.39 14.06
CA LYS A 61 -1.68 1.57 13.92
C LYS A 61 -2.01 2.97 13.40
N CYS A 62 -1.47 4.01 14.01
CA CYS A 62 -1.65 5.40 13.57
C CYS A 62 -1.22 5.60 12.11
N LYS A 63 -0.07 5.07 11.75
CA LYS A 63 0.44 5.16 10.37
C LYS A 63 -0.51 4.46 9.40
N PHE A 64 -0.93 3.24 9.71
CA PHE A 64 -1.87 2.47 8.90
C PHE A 64 -3.16 3.24 8.63
N VAL A 65 -3.77 3.81 9.68
CA VAL A 65 -5.01 4.61 9.56
C VAL A 65 -4.80 5.84 8.69
N ASN A 66 -3.71 6.59 8.90
CA ASN A 66 -3.45 7.82 8.16
C ASN A 66 -3.20 7.54 6.67
N GLU A 67 -2.43 6.50 6.35
CA GLU A 67 -2.16 6.10 4.96
C GLU A 67 -3.41 5.52 4.29
N ALA A 68 -4.22 4.75 5.03
CA ALA A 68 -5.50 4.24 4.55
C ALA A 68 -6.46 5.37 4.15
N ARG A 69 -6.58 6.42 4.97
CA ARG A 69 -7.40 7.61 4.65
C ARG A 69 -6.88 8.37 3.43
N ARG A 70 -5.56 8.48 3.27
CA ARG A 70 -4.98 9.09 2.07
C ARG A 70 -5.28 8.26 0.82
N LEU A 71 -5.19 6.93 0.93
CA LEU A 71 -5.52 6.03 -0.17
C LEU A 71 -7.01 6.08 -0.52
N GLU A 72 -7.90 6.17 0.49
CA GLU A 72 -9.34 6.36 0.29
C GLU A 72 -9.65 7.65 -0.49
N GLY A 73 -8.88 8.72 -0.24
CA GLY A 73 -8.96 9.98 -0.98
C GLY A 73 -8.32 9.96 -2.37
N CYS A 74 -7.53 8.94 -2.71
CA CYS A 74 -6.82 8.85 -3.98
C CYS A 74 -7.71 8.22 -5.06
N ARG A 75 -8.40 9.03 -5.84
CA ARG A 75 -9.26 8.58 -6.94
C ARG A 75 -8.49 8.60 -8.26
N HIS A 76 -8.10 7.41 -8.75
CA HIS A 76 -7.39 7.28 -10.03
C HIS A 76 -7.67 5.91 -10.66
N PRO A 77 -7.86 5.78 -11.99
CA PRO A 77 -8.23 4.52 -12.63
C PRO A 77 -7.18 3.42 -12.50
N HIS A 78 -5.93 3.78 -12.22
CA HIS A 78 -4.82 2.85 -12.04
C HIS A 78 -4.36 2.70 -10.57
N VAL A 79 -5.12 3.22 -9.61
CA VAL A 79 -4.94 3.00 -8.16
C VAL A 79 -6.09 2.18 -7.64
N ILE A 80 -5.81 1.19 -6.80
CA ILE A 80 -6.85 0.40 -6.13
C ILE A 80 -7.87 1.30 -5.44
N GLN A 81 -9.15 1.09 -5.73
CA GLN A 81 -10.22 1.89 -5.16
C GLN A 81 -10.53 1.41 -3.74
N VAL A 82 -10.42 2.30 -2.76
CA VAL A 82 -10.97 2.08 -1.43
C VAL A 82 -12.43 2.53 -1.43
N TYR A 83 -13.34 1.64 -1.07
CA TYR A 83 -14.76 1.93 -0.96
C TYR A 83 -15.10 2.60 0.36
N LYS A 84 -14.54 2.05 1.44
CA LYS A 84 -14.83 2.48 2.80
C LYS A 84 -13.74 2.04 3.76
N THR A 85 -13.51 2.84 4.79
CA THR A 85 -12.79 2.44 5.99
C THR A 85 -13.78 2.23 7.14
N PHE A 86 -13.54 1.24 8.00
CA PHE A 86 -14.42 0.94 9.14
C PHE A 86 -13.63 0.29 10.29
N VAL A 87 -14.25 0.19 11.45
CA VAL A 87 -13.70 -0.51 12.61
C VAL A 87 -14.52 -1.76 12.88
N GLU A 88 -13.86 -2.90 13.11
CA GLU A 88 -14.45 -4.15 13.54
C GLU A 88 -13.80 -4.58 14.85
N GLY A 89 -14.49 -4.38 15.98
CA GLY A 89 -13.90 -4.52 17.30
C GLY A 89 -12.69 -3.58 17.47
N GLN A 90 -11.50 -4.14 17.65
CA GLN A 90 -10.26 -3.36 17.77
C GLN A 90 -9.51 -3.19 16.43
N PHE A 91 -10.05 -3.67 15.32
CA PHE A 91 -9.38 -3.70 14.01
C PHE A 91 -9.85 -2.57 13.13
N PHE A 92 -8.92 -1.77 12.64
CA PHE A 92 -9.18 -0.83 11.56
C PHE A 92 -9.07 -1.56 10.22
N CYS A 93 -10.07 -1.40 9.38
CA CYS A 93 -10.28 -2.16 8.16
C CYS A 93 -10.46 -1.25 6.96
N LEU A 94 -9.98 -1.72 5.80
CA LEU A 94 -10.26 -1.13 4.50
C LEU A 94 -11.07 -2.12 3.67
N ALA A 95 -12.23 -1.70 3.20
CA ALA A 95 -12.97 -2.38 2.15
C ALA A 95 -12.57 -1.76 0.80
N MET A 96 -12.02 -2.59 -0.09
CA MET A 96 -11.43 -2.16 -1.36
C MET A 96 -11.97 -2.97 -2.52
N GLU A 97 -11.79 -2.46 -3.71
CA GLU A 97 -12.08 -3.16 -4.95
C GLU A 97 -11.35 -4.50 -5.03
N TYR A 98 -12.05 -5.54 -5.48
CA TYR A 98 -11.44 -6.78 -5.91
C TYR A 98 -11.18 -6.73 -7.42
N ILE A 99 -9.91 -6.85 -7.82
CA ILE A 99 -9.53 -6.81 -9.23
C ILE A 99 -9.58 -8.22 -9.80
N GLN A 100 -10.60 -8.49 -10.62
CA GLN A 100 -10.66 -9.71 -11.40
C GLN A 100 -9.62 -9.64 -12.53
N GLY A 101 -8.55 -10.45 -12.42
CA GLY A 101 -7.45 -10.43 -13.38
C GLY A 101 -6.22 -11.19 -12.90
N LYS A 102 -5.09 -10.91 -13.55
CA LYS A 102 -3.78 -11.49 -13.20
C LYS A 102 -2.79 -10.39 -12.90
N SER A 103 -1.89 -10.64 -11.96
CA SER A 103 -0.78 -9.72 -11.76
C SER A 103 0.23 -9.83 -12.91
N LEU A 104 1.01 -8.76 -13.15
CA LEU A 104 2.12 -8.79 -14.10
C LEU A 104 3.18 -9.84 -13.71
N GLY A 105 3.25 -10.20 -12.43
CA GLY A 105 4.13 -11.27 -11.95
C GLY A 105 3.65 -12.68 -12.34
N ASN A 106 2.37 -12.82 -12.67
CA ASN A 106 1.72 -14.10 -13.02
C ASN A 106 1.30 -14.18 -14.49
N LEU A 107 1.82 -13.30 -15.34
CA LEU A 107 1.60 -13.41 -16.78
C LEU A 107 2.32 -14.66 -17.33
N SER A 108 1.68 -15.32 -18.29
CA SER A 108 2.27 -16.47 -18.99
C SER A 108 3.53 -16.09 -19.79
N GLN A 109 3.58 -14.87 -20.30
CA GLN A 109 4.72 -14.33 -21.01
C GLN A 109 5.69 -13.68 -20.03
N ARG A 110 6.90 -14.24 -19.90
CA ARG A 110 7.93 -13.76 -18.97
C ARG A 110 8.65 -12.49 -19.42
N VAL A 111 8.70 -12.23 -20.72
CA VAL A 111 9.35 -11.05 -21.34
C VAL A 111 8.32 -10.36 -22.21
N LEU A 112 8.00 -9.12 -21.87
CA LEU A 112 7.04 -8.33 -22.64
C LEU A 112 7.75 -7.57 -23.78
N PRO A 113 7.08 -7.33 -24.92
CA PRO A 113 7.52 -6.36 -25.90
C PRO A 113 7.68 -4.97 -25.26
N GLU A 114 8.70 -4.20 -25.68
CA GLU A 114 9.00 -2.88 -25.09
C GLU A 114 7.78 -1.96 -25.08
N LYS A 115 7.02 -1.90 -26.18
CA LYS A 115 5.82 -1.06 -26.28
C LYS A 115 4.76 -1.43 -25.24
N GLU A 116 4.55 -2.71 -25.00
CA GLU A 116 3.57 -3.21 -24.03
C GLU A 116 4.04 -2.93 -22.60
N ALA A 117 5.29 -3.24 -22.27
CA ALA A 117 5.87 -2.94 -20.97
C ALA A 117 5.80 -1.44 -20.66
N LEU A 118 6.12 -0.58 -21.62
CA LEU A 118 6.04 0.87 -21.47
C LEU A 118 4.59 1.36 -21.28
N SER A 119 3.60 0.72 -21.89
CA SER A 119 2.19 1.05 -21.65
C SER A 119 1.78 0.78 -20.20
N TYR A 120 2.15 -0.36 -19.63
CA TYR A 120 1.90 -0.63 -18.19
C TYR A 120 2.68 0.32 -17.28
N ILE A 121 3.93 0.61 -17.59
CA ILE A 121 4.77 1.52 -16.82
C ILE A 121 4.21 2.95 -16.82
N GLN A 122 3.66 3.41 -17.94
CA GLN A 122 2.99 4.69 -18.01
C GLN A 122 1.79 4.74 -17.06
N GLN A 123 0.91 3.74 -17.09
CA GLN A 123 -0.23 3.63 -16.20
C GLN A 123 0.18 3.61 -14.73
N MET A 124 1.22 2.85 -14.38
CA MET A 124 1.75 2.81 -13.02
C MET A 124 2.41 4.13 -12.61
N GLY A 125 3.06 4.80 -13.53
CA GLY A 125 3.61 6.12 -13.30
C GLY A 125 2.52 7.16 -13.00
N GLU A 126 1.41 7.15 -13.76
CA GLU A 126 0.24 8.00 -13.51
C GLU A 126 -0.40 7.70 -12.15
N ALA A 127 -0.53 6.41 -11.78
CA ALA A 127 -1.00 5.98 -10.46
C ALA A 127 -0.13 6.51 -9.32
N LEU A 128 1.20 6.36 -9.43
CA LEU A 128 2.16 6.83 -8.43
C LEU A 128 2.15 8.35 -8.31
N ILE A 129 2.05 9.09 -9.42
CA ILE A 129 1.94 10.56 -9.39
C ILE A 129 0.69 10.97 -8.62
N ALA A 130 -0.47 10.34 -8.87
CA ALA A 130 -1.70 10.62 -8.15
C ALA A 130 -1.56 10.33 -6.64
N ALA A 131 -0.97 9.19 -6.26
CA ALA A 131 -0.71 8.85 -4.87
C ALA A 131 0.26 9.83 -4.19
N HIS A 132 1.36 10.20 -4.86
CA HIS A 132 2.35 11.16 -4.35
C HIS A 132 1.75 12.54 -4.10
N GLN A 133 0.77 12.97 -4.90
CA GLN A 133 0.03 14.22 -4.68
C GLN A 133 -0.81 14.19 -3.39
N GLN A 134 -1.23 13.02 -2.94
CA GLN A 134 -1.89 12.81 -1.64
C GLN A 134 -0.87 12.62 -0.49
N GLY A 135 0.43 12.75 -0.76
CA GLY A 135 1.49 12.50 0.22
C GLY A 135 1.61 11.02 0.59
N LEU A 136 1.19 10.12 -0.30
CA LEU A 136 1.26 8.67 -0.11
C LEU A 136 2.34 8.07 -1.01
N LEU A 137 3.36 7.45 -0.42
CA LEU A 137 4.36 6.63 -1.12
C LEU A 137 3.88 5.19 -1.18
N HIS A 138 4.15 4.51 -2.30
CA HIS A 138 3.75 3.09 -2.43
C HIS A 138 4.72 2.14 -1.71
N GLN A 139 6.01 2.32 -1.87
CA GLN A 139 7.11 1.60 -1.22
C GLN A 139 7.14 0.07 -1.44
N ASN A 140 6.27 -0.45 -2.32
CA ASN A 140 6.15 -1.89 -2.60
C ASN A 140 5.81 -2.15 -4.09
N VAL A 141 6.31 -1.28 -5.00
CA VAL A 141 6.08 -1.44 -6.44
C VAL A 141 6.85 -2.64 -6.95
N LYS A 142 6.13 -3.61 -7.52
CA LYS A 142 6.69 -4.83 -8.13
C LYS A 142 5.64 -5.47 -9.05
N PRO A 143 6.02 -6.35 -9.99
CA PRO A 143 5.07 -6.98 -10.91
C PRO A 143 3.90 -7.70 -10.21
N ALA A 144 4.13 -8.30 -9.04
CA ALA A 144 3.09 -9.00 -8.27
C ALA A 144 2.00 -8.06 -7.73
N ASN A 145 2.30 -6.77 -7.56
CA ASN A 145 1.38 -5.75 -7.04
C ASN A 145 0.76 -4.87 -8.15
N ILE A 146 0.89 -5.29 -9.40
CA ILE A 146 0.28 -4.64 -10.56
C ILE A 146 -0.69 -5.63 -11.18
N MET A 147 -1.99 -5.43 -10.93
CA MET A 147 -3.06 -6.28 -11.46
C MET A 147 -3.53 -5.77 -12.81
N VAL A 148 -3.65 -6.65 -13.79
CA VAL A 148 -4.26 -6.34 -15.09
C VAL A 148 -5.67 -6.88 -15.08
N ARG A 149 -6.67 -6.01 -15.35
CA ARG A 149 -8.09 -6.39 -15.40
C ARG A 149 -8.34 -7.40 -16.50
N ALA A 150 -9.13 -8.42 -16.22
CA ALA A 150 -9.47 -9.45 -17.19
C ALA A 150 -10.11 -8.84 -18.45
N GLY A 151 -9.60 -9.24 -19.62
CA GLY A 151 -10.09 -8.75 -20.91
C GLY A 151 -9.75 -7.28 -21.24
N GLN A 152 -8.90 -6.62 -20.46
CA GLN A 152 -8.53 -5.21 -20.65
C GLN A 152 -7.01 -5.02 -20.57
N TYR A 153 -6.51 -3.97 -21.24
CA TYR A 153 -5.12 -3.50 -21.07
C TYR A 153 -4.99 -2.46 -19.95
N GLN A 154 -5.87 -2.55 -18.96
CA GLN A 154 -5.89 -1.64 -17.81
C GLN A 154 -5.21 -2.29 -16.62
N ALA A 155 -4.11 -1.70 -16.17
CA ALA A 155 -3.39 -2.11 -14.98
C ALA A 155 -3.81 -1.26 -13.77
N VAL A 156 -3.84 -1.88 -12.58
CA VAL A 156 -4.18 -1.25 -11.31
C VAL A 156 -3.08 -1.58 -10.31
N LEU A 157 -2.56 -0.56 -9.67
CA LEU A 157 -1.57 -0.65 -8.61
C LEU A 157 -2.27 -0.98 -7.30
N ILE A 158 -1.91 -2.11 -6.71
CA ILE A 158 -2.48 -2.65 -5.48
C ILE A 158 -1.41 -2.74 -4.38
N ASP A 159 -1.81 -3.04 -3.16
CA ASP A 159 -0.95 -3.38 -2.01
C ASP A 159 0.07 -2.28 -1.64
N PHE A 160 -0.44 -1.05 -1.44
CA PHE A 160 0.31 0.02 -0.79
C PHE A 160 0.80 -0.44 0.59
N ASP A 161 2.05 -0.13 0.94
CA ASP A 161 2.65 -0.50 2.23
C ASP A 161 2.15 0.43 3.34
N LEU A 162 0.88 0.26 3.71
CA LEU A 162 0.15 1.14 4.64
C LEU A 162 0.69 1.13 6.08
N GLY A 163 1.55 0.22 6.44
CA GLY A 163 2.15 0.18 7.78
C GLY A 163 3.60 0.62 7.81
N GLY A 164 4.23 0.69 6.65
CA GLY A 164 5.68 0.83 6.53
C GLY A 164 6.43 -0.39 7.05
N LYS A 165 7.61 -0.61 6.54
CA LYS A 165 8.50 -1.65 7.04
C LYS A 165 9.21 -1.13 8.29
N PHE A 166 8.64 -1.38 9.48
CA PHE A 166 9.19 -0.89 10.74
C PHE A 166 10.43 -1.64 11.21
N GLU A 167 10.61 -2.87 10.77
CA GLU A 167 11.77 -3.68 11.15
C GLU A 167 12.39 -4.32 9.91
N TYR A 168 13.65 -4.08 9.76
CA TYR A 168 14.49 -4.81 8.85
C TYR A 168 15.11 -5.99 9.60
N PRO A 169 15.19 -7.18 9.04
CA PRO A 169 14.66 -7.58 7.74
C PRO A 169 13.18 -7.97 7.85
N VAL A 170 12.34 -7.29 7.11
CA VAL A 170 11.04 -7.88 6.80
C VAL A 170 11.33 -9.21 6.14
N THR A 171 10.58 -10.24 6.46
CA THR A 171 10.53 -11.50 5.70
C THR A 171 9.95 -11.24 4.30
N VAL A 172 10.66 -10.46 3.52
CA VAL A 172 10.46 -10.33 2.09
C VAL A 172 11.12 -11.55 1.51
N GLY A 173 10.42 -12.33 0.71
CA GLY A 173 11.10 -13.36 -0.06
C GLY A 173 12.27 -12.69 -0.80
N TRP A 174 13.42 -13.34 -0.88
CA TRP A 174 14.62 -12.82 -1.55
C TRP A 174 14.33 -12.24 -2.95
N GLN A 175 13.29 -12.74 -3.63
CA GLN A 175 12.81 -12.24 -4.92
C GLN A 175 12.20 -10.83 -4.86
N ASP A 176 11.73 -10.40 -3.71
CA ASP A 176 11.15 -9.07 -3.53
C ASP A 176 12.21 -8.00 -3.21
N GLU A 177 13.37 -8.40 -2.71
CA GLU A 177 14.47 -7.49 -2.35
C GLU A 177 15.05 -6.75 -3.56
N VAL A 178 14.95 -7.32 -4.75
CA VAL A 178 15.44 -6.69 -5.99
C VAL A 178 14.69 -5.41 -6.36
N PHE A 179 13.43 -5.26 -5.89
CA PHE A 179 12.62 -4.06 -6.10
C PHE A 179 12.81 -3.03 -4.98
N ALA A 180 13.50 -3.38 -3.90
CA ALA A 180 13.69 -2.52 -2.74
C ALA A 180 14.99 -1.70 -2.86
N PRO A 181 14.93 -0.36 -2.94
CA PRO A 181 16.11 0.48 -2.90
C PRO A 181 16.75 0.50 -1.50
N ILE A 182 18.00 0.96 -1.40
CA ILE A 182 18.79 0.93 -0.18
C ILE A 182 18.16 1.70 1.00
N GLU A 183 17.43 2.78 0.72
CA GLU A 183 16.75 3.55 1.76
C GLU A 183 15.56 2.82 2.40
N LEU A 184 14.96 1.86 1.71
CA LEU A 184 13.97 0.96 2.34
C LEU A 184 14.61 -0.07 3.27
N GLN A 185 15.91 -0.30 3.11
CA GLN A 185 16.69 -1.21 3.93
C GLN A 185 17.41 -0.50 5.09
N SER A 186 17.32 0.83 5.16
CA SER A 186 17.93 1.68 6.17
C SER A 186 16.90 2.27 7.12
N LYS A 187 17.26 2.37 8.41
CA LYS A 187 16.45 3.08 9.43
C LYS A 187 16.67 4.59 9.42
N THR A 188 17.78 5.05 8.86
CA THR A 188 18.23 6.45 8.93
C THR A 188 18.05 7.23 7.63
N ARG A 189 17.93 6.53 6.50
CA ARG A 189 17.76 7.19 5.19
C ARG A 189 16.29 7.62 4.99
N SER A 190 16.10 8.84 4.54
CA SER A 190 14.78 9.36 4.19
C SER A 190 14.20 8.66 2.96
N ARG A 191 12.88 8.54 2.91
CA ARG A 191 12.11 7.99 1.79
C ARG A 191 11.41 9.14 1.06
N GLY A 192 11.23 8.99 -0.23
CA GLY A 192 10.58 10.00 -1.06
C GLY A 192 10.05 9.40 -2.35
N THR A 193 9.57 10.24 -3.26
CA THR A 193 9.07 9.84 -4.58
C THR A 193 10.12 9.07 -5.40
N PHE A 194 11.40 9.36 -5.18
CA PHE A 194 12.56 8.66 -5.77
C PHE A 194 12.68 7.19 -5.30
N THR A 195 12.06 6.83 -4.18
CA THR A 195 11.97 5.44 -3.69
C THR A 195 11.12 4.61 -4.64
N ASP A 196 9.95 5.11 -5.02
CA ASP A 196 9.06 4.44 -5.96
C ASP A 196 9.60 4.47 -7.40
N VAL A 197 10.42 5.49 -7.75
CA VAL A 197 11.16 5.52 -9.04
C VAL A 197 12.06 4.30 -9.18
N TYR A 198 12.85 3.96 -8.14
CA TYR A 198 13.70 2.77 -8.18
C TYR A 198 12.88 1.49 -8.39
N SER A 199 11.84 1.32 -7.58
CA SER A 199 11.01 0.11 -7.62
C SER A 199 10.27 -0.05 -8.97
N LEU A 200 9.81 1.07 -9.55
CA LEU A 200 9.17 1.07 -10.87
C LEU A 200 10.19 0.79 -12.00
N ALA A 201 11.41 1.31 -11.90
CA ALA A 201 12.48 1.03 -12.85
C ALA A 201 12.94 -0.44 -12.77
N ALA A 202 13.04 -1.01 -11.57
CA ALA A 202 13.31 -2.43 -11.36
C ALA A 202 12.17 -3.33 -11.91
N THR A 203 10.93 -2.87 -11.76
CA THR A 203 9.76 -3.53 -12.37
C THR A 203 9.90 -3.56 -13.90
N LEU A 204 10.20 -2.44 -14.54
CA LEU A 204 10.41 -2.38 -15.99
C LEU A 204 11.58 -3.26 -16.44
N TYR A 205 12.69 -3.27 -15.68
CA TYR A 205 13.81 -4.16 -15.92
C TYR A 205 13.36 -5.63 -16.03
N VAL A 206 12.60 -6.11 -15.04
CA VAL A 206 12.11 -7.50 -15.00
C VAL A 206 11.15 -7.79 -16.16
N LEU A 207 10.22 -6.88 -16.47
CA LEU A 207 9.26 -7.06 -17.56
C LEU A 207 9.93 -7.18 -18.93
N LEU A 208 11.05 -6.48 -19.14
CA LEU A 208 11.76 -6.46 -20.41
C LEU A 208 12.85 -7.54 -20.54
N THR A 209 13.39 -8.03 -19.43
CA THR A 209 14.50 -8.99 -19.44
C THR A 209 14.09 -10.39 -19.01
N GLY A 210 12.99 -10.54 -18.28
CA GLY A 210 12.61 -11.79 -17.62
C GLY A 210 13.59 -12.21 -16.51
N LYS A 211 14.57 -11.36 -16.16
CA LYS A 211 15.62 -11.61 -15.18
C LYS A 211 15.48 -10.69 -14.00
N LEU A 212 15.78 -11.19 -12.80
CA LEU A 212 15.89 -10.37 -11.60
C LEU A 212 17.22 -9.61 -11.61
N PRO A 213 17.23 -8.29 -11.36
CA PRO A 213 18.47 -7.54 -11.19
C PRO A 213 19.16 -7.89 -9.87
N ALA A 214 20.45 -7.57 -9.75
CA ALA A 214 21.15 -7.61 -8.47
C ALA A 214 20.47 -6.71 -7.44
N THR A 215 20.36 -7.17 -6.19
CA THR A 215 19.75 -6.40 -5.09
C THR A 215 20.52 -5.11 -4.82
N SER A 216 19.84 -4.07 -4.35
CA SER A 216 20.51 -2.83 -3.97
C SER A 216 21.54 -3.05 -2.86
N SER A 217 21.29 -4.01 -1.95
CA SER A 217 22.22 -4.42 -0.89
C SER A 217 23.49 -5.06 -1.42
N ASP A 218 23.38 -6.02 -2.36
CA ASP A 218 24.55 -6.69 -2.92
C ASP A 218 25.39 -5.74 -3.78
N ARG A 219 24.71 -4.86 -4.52
CA ARG A 219 25.38 -3.80 -5.29
C ARG A 219 26.13 -2.82 -4.39
N GLN A 220 25.53 -2.40 -3.28
CA GLN A 220 26.17 -1.50 -2.31
C GLN A 220 27.42 -2.15 -1.67
N LYS A 221 27.36 -3.47 -1.44
CA LYS A 221 28.49 -4.23 -0.86
C LYS A 221 29.54 -4.63 -1.89
N GLY A 222 29.38 -4.24 -3.16
CA GLY A 222 30.28 -4.63 -4.25
C GLY A 222 30.26 -6.12 -4.60
N LYS A 223 29.21 -6.85 -4.19
CA LYS A 223 29.09 -8.29 -4.46
C LYS A 223 28.54 -8.60 -5.85
N ALA A 224 27.79 -7.68 -6.44
CA ALA A 224 27.21 -7.82 -7.77
C ALA A 224 26.96 -6.45 -8.41
N ASP A 225 27.05 -6.39 -9.73
CA ASP A 225 26.74 -5.22 -10.53
C ASP A 225 25.35 -5.30 -11.17
N LEU A 226 24.77 -4.14 -11.47
CA LEU A 226 23.56 -4.07 -12.27
C LEU A 226 23.92 -4.28 -13.75
N ILE A 227 23.57 -5.43 -14.29
CA ILE A 227 23.74 -5.72 -15.72
C ILE A 227 22.79 -4.80 -16.51
N PRO A 228 23.28 -4.01 -17.49
CA PRO A 228 22.43 -3.18 -18.32
C PRO A 228 21.36 -4.03 -19.04
N PRO A 229 20.06 -3.66 -18.98
CA PRO A 229 18.99 -4.49 -19.55
C PRO A 229 19.20 -4.80 -21.03
N LYS A 230 19.79 -3.86 -21.81
CA LYS A 230 20.10 -4.05 -23.22
C LYS A 230 21.16 -5.14 -23.49
N GLN A 231 22.01 -5.46 -22.52
CA GLN A 231 22.96 -6.59 -22.63
C GLN A 231 22.25 -7.94 -22.51
N ILE A 232 21.10 -7.99 -21.82
CA ILE A 232 20.29 -9.20 -21.65
C ILE A 232 19.33 -9.37 -22.82
N ASN A 233 18.68 -8.25 -23.22
CA ASN A 233 17.73 -8.21 -24.32
C ASN A 233 18.12 -7.07 -25.28
N SER A 234 18.75 -7.38 -26.39
CA SER A 234 19.24 -6.42 -27.40
C SER A 234 18.13 -5.61 -28.08
N GLN A 235 16.88 -6.07 -28.02
CA GLN A 235 15.72 -5.38 -28.59
C GLN A 235 15.32 -4.14 -27.74
N ILE A 236 15.81 -4.01 -26.51
CA ILE A 236 15.57 -2.84 -25.68
C ILE A 236 16.24 -1.62 -26.30
N SER A 237 15.46 -0.55 -26.48
CA SER A 237 15.96 0.72 -27.02
C SER A 237 17.00 1.35 -26.09
N GLN A 238 17.95 2.13 -26.67
CA GLN A 238 18.97 2.80 -25.88
C GLN A 238 18.37 3.80 -24.87
N ARG A 239 17.25 4.43 -25.22
CA ARG A 239 16.52 5.34 -24.33
C ARG A 239 16.00 4.61 -23.10
N VAL A 240 15.30 3.50 -23.28
CA VAL A 240 14.74 2.69 -22.19
C VAL A 240 15.84 2.12 -21.30
N ASN A 241 16.92 1.60 -21.90
CA ASN A 241 18.08 1.12 -21.16
C ASN A 241 18.66 2.23 -20.24
N LYS A 242 18.90 3.44 -20.79
CA LYS A 242 19.41 4.57 -19.99
C LYS A 242 18.45 4.98 -18.89
N ALA A 243 17.15 5.01 -19.16
CA ALA A 243 16.14 5.39 -18.16
C ALA A 243 16.06 4.39 -17.00
N ILE A 244 16.10 3.08 -17.28
CA ILE A 244 16.15 2.04 -16.25
C ILE A 244 17.40 2.22 -15.36
N LEU A 245 18.56 2.36 -15.96
CA LEU A 245 19.81 2.56 -15.23
C LEU A 245 19.81 3.83 -14.38
N ALA A 246 19.20 4.92 -14.87
CA ALA A 246 19.04 6.15 -14.11
C ALA A 246 18.09 5.98 -12.90
N GLY A 247 16.96 5.28 -13.08
CA GLY A 247 16.00 4.99 -12.01
C GLY A 247 16.56 4.05 -10.95
N MET A 248 17.46 3.13 -11.33
CA MET A 248 18.07 2.15 -10.45
C MET A 248 19.44 2.57 -9.89
N LYS A 249 19.81 3.85 -9.90
CA LYS A 249 20.97 4.35 -9.17
C LYS A 249 20.86 3.99 -7.69
N LEU A 250 22.00 3.63 -7.05
CA LEU A 250 21.99 3.26 -5.62
C LEU A 250 21.65 4.46 -4.74
N GLU A 251 22.33 5.60 -4.95
CA GLU A 251 22.09 6.78 -4.16
C GLU A 251 20.82 7.50 -4.61
N PRO A 252 19.89 7.79 -3.67
CA PRO A 252 18.62 8.44 -3.96
C PRO A 252 18.76 9.79 -4.69
N GLU A 253 19.82 10.54 -4.34
CA GLU A 253 20.10 11.85 -4.91
C GLU A 253 20.50 11.79 -6.39
N ALA A 254 21.05 10.66 -6.84
CA ALA A 254 21.45 10.42 -8.22
C ALA A 254 20.31 9.96 -9.13
N ARG A 255 19.11 9.68 -8.56
CA ARG A 255 17.92 9.28 -9.30
C ARG A 255 17.11 10.49 -9.75
N PRO A 256 16.24 10.34 -10.77
CA PRO A 256 15.16 11.30 -11.01
C PRO A 256 14.35 11.57 -9.74
N LYS A 257 14.11 12.85 -9.44
CA LYS A 257 13.49 13.26 -8.17
C LYS A 257 12.02 12.88 -8.05
N SER A 258 11.35 12.69 -9.18
CA SER A 258 9.94 12.29 -9.24
C SER A 258 9.71 11.22 -10.30
N VAL A 259 8.59 10.49 -10.16
CA VAL A 259 8.14 9.56 -11.20
C VAL A 259 7.88 10.27 -12.52
N LEU A 260 7.35 11.51 -12.47
CA LEU A 260 7.14 12.31 -13.67
C LEU A 260 8.45 12.58 -14.41
N ASP A 261 9.53 12.95 -13.69
CA ASP A 261 10.82 13.19 -14.30
C ASP A 261 11.42 11.92 -14.90
N TRP A 262 11.20 10.78 -14.26
CA TRP A 262 11.63 9.50 -14.80
C TRP A 262 10.84 9.07 -16.06
N LEU A 263 9.52 9.29 -16.09
CA LEU A 263 8.71 9.04 -17.29
C LEU A 263 9.15 9.90 -18.50
N LYS A 264 9.60 11.14 -18.26
CA LYS A 264 10.18 11.99 -19.31
C LYS A 264 11.40 11.32 -19.96
N LEU A 265 12.26 10.67 -19.18
CA LEU A 265 13.42 9.93 -19.72
C LEU A 265 12.98 8.77 -20.64
N LEU A 266 11.85 8.14 -20.35
CA LEU A 266 11.24 7.10 -21.17
C LEU A 266 10.52 7.66 -22.40
N GLY A 267 10.29 8.99 -22.49
CA GLY A 267 9.48 9.63 -23.53
C GLY A 267 7.99 9.33 -23.39
N LEU A 268 7.51 9.07 -22.18
CA LEU A 268 6.12 8.75 -21.89
C LEU A 268 5.31 9.96 -21.39
N GLN A 269 5.81 11.17 -21.62
CA GLN A 269 5.06 12.39 -21.30
C GLN A 269 3.97 12.61 -22.36
N ARG A 270 2.69 12.68 -21.94
CA ARG A 270 1.63 13.24 -22.76
C ARG A 270 1.58 14.75 -22.52
N ASP A 271 1.83 15.55 -23.54
CA ASP A 271 1.53 16.96 -23.52
C ASP A 271 0.00 17.11 -23.33
N GLY A 272 -0.43 17.63 -22.18
CA GLY A 272 -1.85 17.94 -21.93
C GLY A 272 -2.52 17.31 -20.71
N VAL A 273 -1.95 16.35 -20.01
CA VAL A 273 -2.62 15.71 -18.84
C VAL A 273 -2.52 16.55 -17.55
N ILE A 274 -1.63 17.54 -17.51
CA ILE A 274 -1.40 18.37 -16.29
C ILE A 274 -2.36 19.57 -16.19
N SER A 275 -3.09 19.92 -17.24
CA SER A 275 -3.98 21.09 -17.23
C SER A 275 -5.31 20.91 -16.48
N GLY A 276 -5.64 19.68 -16.03
CA GLY A 276 -6.87 19.36 -15.27
C GLY A 276 -6.67 19.14 -13.77
N LEU A 277 -5.43 19.12 -13.28
CA LEU A 277 -5.15 18.92 -11.85
C LEU A 277 -5.20 20.25 -11.13
N GLY A 278 -6.40 20.52 -10.62
CA GLY A 278 -6.81 21.73 -9.93
C GLY A 278 -5.86 22.16 -8.79
N LYS A 279 -5.82 23.48 -8.59
CA LYS A 279 -5.21 24.20 -7.48
C LYS A 279 -5.38 23.44 -6.16
N LYS A 280 -4.29 23.26 -5.42
CA LYS A 280 -4.32 22.70 -4.06
C LYS A 280 -5.49 23.29 -3.29
N PRO A 281 -6.39 22.48 -2.73
CA PRO A 281 -7.48 23.01 -1.94
C PRO A 281 -6.91 23.80 -0.75
N ARG A 282 -7.45 24.99 -0.48
CA ARG A 282 -6.96 25.95 0.54
C ARG A 282 -6.86 25.36 1.96
N TRP A 283 -7.53 24.24 2.23
CA TRP A 283 -7.42 23.54 3.52
C TRP A 283 -6.06 22.85 3.74
N ALA A 284 -5.30 22.55 2.70
CA ALA A 284 -3.96 21.94 2.82
C ALA A 284 -2.91 22.86 3.46
N MET A 285 -3.17 24.19 3.49
CA MET A 285 -2.30 25.16 4.19
C MET A 285 -2.61 25.24 5.70
N VAL A 286 -3.82 24.89 6.12
CA VAL A 286 -4.24 25.02 7.53
C VAL A 286 -3.74 23.84 8.37
N VAL A 287 -3.61 22.65 7.77
CA VAL A 287 -3.16 21.43 8.48
C VAL A 287 -1.67 21.49 8.83
N GLY A 288 -0.85 22.22 8.07
CA GLY A 288 0.60 22.36 8.33
C GLY A 288 0.93 23.15 9.60
N ILE A 289 0.05 24.02 10.06
CA ILE A 289 0.29 24.89 11.24
C ILE A 289 -0.32 24.28 12.52
N LEU A 290 -1.41 23.52 12.39
CA LEU A 290 -2.05 22.87 13.54
C LEU A 290 -1.41 21.52 13.91
N GLY A 291 -0.69 20.87 13.01
CA GLY A 291 0.00 19.59 13.25
C GLY A 291 1.16 19.70 14.26
N VAL A 292 1.79 20.86 14.41
CA VAL A 292 2.93 21.04 15.32
C VAL A 292 2.46 21.31 16.77
N VAL A 293 1.28 21.89 16.94
CA VAL A 293 0.72 22.19 18.28
C VAL A 293 0.01 20.99 18.90
N GLY A 294 -0.54 20.08 18.10
CA GLY A 294 -1.23 18.87 18.58
C GLY A 294 -0.31 17.79 19.16
N ILE A 295 0.97 17.75 18.74
CA ILE A 295 1.93 16.71 19.18
C ILE A 295 2.39 16.97 20.63
N VAL A 296 2.41 18.22 21.10
CA VAL A 296 2.86 18.55 22.46
C VAL A 296 1.74 18.33 23.51
N ALA A 297 0.47 18.45 23.11
CA ALA A 297 -0.67 18.22 24.01
C ALA A 297 -1.03 16.73 24.19
N GLY A 298 -0.75 15.88 23.19
CA GLY A 298 -1.07 14.45 23.23
C GLY A 298 -0.15 13.59 24.11
N VAL A 299 1.05 14.08 24.42
CA VAL A 299 2.04 13.30 25.21
C VAL A 299 1.75 13.36 26.72
N VAL A 300 1.00 14.36 27.20
CA VAL A 300 0.70 14.54 28.63
C VAL A 300 -0.57 13.78 29.06
N SER A 301 -1.46 13.41 28.13
CA SER A 301 -2.71 12.68 28.45
C SER A 301 -2.58 11.15 28.48
N ALA A 302 -1.46 10.58 28.03
CA ALA A 302 -1.30 9.13 27.90
C ALA A 302 -0.89 8.40 29.20
N SER A 303 -0.82 9.11 30.33
CA SER A 303 -0.43 8.52 31.63
C SER A 303 -1.58 8.16 32.56
N LEU A 304 -2.84 8.37 32.17
CA LEU A 304 -4.01 8.01 32.96
C LEU A 304 -5.02 7.19 32.15
N GLY A 305 -4.99 5.88 32.35
CA GLY A 305 -6.12 4.97 32.23
C GLY A 305 -6.69 4.73 30.83
N GLY A 306 -6.47 3.52 30.33
CA GLY A 306 -7.01 3.02 29.07
C GLY A 306 -8.51 3.11 28.93
N THR A 307 -8.88 3.45 27.71
CA THR A 307 -10.02 2.95 26.93
C THR A 307 -10.04 3.76 25.62
N GLY A 308 -10.12 3.10 24.46
CA GLY A 308 -10.59 3.77 23.26
C GLY A 308 -9.61 4.61 22.46
N PHE A 309 -8.49 4.01 21.99
CA PHE A 309 -7.69 4.62 20.92
C PHE A 309 -8.55 5.02 19.70
N TRP A 310 -9.64 4.29 19.47
CA TRP A 310 -10.52 4.51 18.32
C TRP A 310 -11.59 5.58 18.55
N ASP A 311 -12.01 5.82 19.79
CA ASP A 311 -13.09 6.76 20.11
C ASP A 311 -12.70 8.22 19.84
N ASN A 312 -11.39 8.54 19.86
CA ASN A 312 -10.87 9.88 19.58
C ASN A 312 -10.56 10.14 18.09
N ILE A 313 -10.71 9.14 17.21
CA ILE A 313 -10.29 9.23 15.79
C ILE A 313 -11.49 9.29 14.85
N ILE A 314 -12.67 8.86 15.27
CA ILE A 314 -13.87 8.82 14.43
C ILE A 314 -14.95 9.73 15.06
N PRO A 315 -15.40 10.80 14.41
CA PRO A 315 -16.58 11.53 14.87
C PRO A 315 -17.81 10.65 14.70
N GLU A 316 -18.56 10.43 15.79
CA GLU A 316 -19.87 9.80 15.76
C GLU A 316 -20.82 10.58 14.85
N SER A 317 -21.31 9.92 13.82
CA SER A 317 -22.54 10.32 13.14
C SER A 317 -23.68 9.54 13.76
N SER A 318 -24.33 10.12 14.76
CA SER A 318 -25.60 9.64 15.28
C SER A 318 -26.74 10.01 14.33
N PRO A 319 -27.77 9.14 14.24
CA PRO A 319 -29.10 9.64 14.47
C PRO A 319 -29.75 8.96 15.67
N ASP A 320 -30.36 9.80 16.51
CA ASP A 320 -31.25 9.45 17.59
C ASP A 320 -32.38 8.52 17.16
N VAL A 321 -32.63 7.47 17.91
CA VAL A 321 -33.99 6.97 18.14
C VAL A 321 -34.11 6.49 19.56
N ASN A 322 -35.01 7.15 20.26
CA ASN A 322 -35.53 6.92 21.60
C ASN A 322 -36.14 5.53 21.81
N SER A 323 -36.00 5.03 22.95
CA SER A 323 -37.05 4.63 23.93
C SER A 323 -36.91 3.23 24.53
N SER A 324 -36.80 3.30 25.84
CA SER A 324 -37.55 2.63 26.90
C SER A 324 -37.26 1.17 27.23
N THR A 325 -36.73 1.06 28.46
CA THR A 325 -37.16 0.23 29.58
C THR A 325 -37.26 -1.28 29.45
N SER A 326 -36.45 -2.01 30.15
CA SER A 326 -36.75 -2.73 31.40
C SER A 326 -35.75 -3.87 31.66
N SER A 327 -35.04 -3.79 32.76
CA SER A 327 -34.49 -4.93 33.51
C SER A 327 -35.59 -5.49 34.42
N PRO A 328 -35.39 -6.57 35.18
CA PRO A 328 -34.37 -7.64 35.21
C PRO A 328 -35.01 -9.02 35.39
N LEU A 329 -34.22 -10.08 35.45
CA LEU A 329 -34.34 -11.12 36.50
C LEU A 329 -33.27 -12.21 36.39
N TYR A 330 -32.63 -12.41 37.53
CA TYR A 330 -31.82 -13.56 37.94
C TYR A 330 -32.51 -14.91 37.71
N LEU A 331 -31.73 -15.98 37.41
CA LEU A 331 -31.83 -17.28 38.09
C LEU A 331 -30.62 -18.17 37.77
N LYS A 332 -29.92 -18.50 38.83
CA LYS A 332 -29.15 -19.67 39.30
C LYS A 332 -28.98 -20.86 38.39
N SER A 333 -27.73 -21.38 38.41
CA SER A 333 -27.29 -22.76 38.17
C SER A 333 -28.03 -23.78 39.01
N PRO A 334 -28.00 -25.06 38.64
CA PRO A 334 -27.25 -25.98 39.48
C PRO A 334 -26.29 -26.92 38.78
N GLU A 335 -25.28 -27.34 39.54
CA GLU A 335 -24.37 -28.46 39.38
C GLU A 335 -25.10 -29.79 39.23
N THR A 336 -24.51 -30.76 38.57
CA THR A 336 -23.93 -32.04 39.07
C THR A 336 -23.77 -33.04 37.95
N GLU A 337 -22.59 -33.65 37.94
CA GLU A 337 -22.23 -35.11 37.92
C GLU A 337 -22.77 -35.98 36.78
N GLU A 338 -21.92 -36.43 35.88
CA GLU A 338 -21.20 -37.74 35.87
C GLU A 338 -20.11 -37.69 34.82
#